data_bba10202b9788fac556776cae139e738
#
_entry.id   bba10202b9788fac556776cae139e738
#
_cell.length_a   1.000
_cell.length_b   1.000
_cell.length_c   1.000
_cell.angle_alpha   90.00
_cell.angle_beta   90.00
_cell.angle_gamma   90.00
#
_symmetry.space_group_name_H-M   'P 1'
#
loop_
_entity.id
_entity.type
_entity.pdbx_description
1 polymer ?
#
loop_
_entity_poly.entity_id
_entity_poly.type
_entity_poly.pdbx_seq_one_letter_code
_entity_poly.pdbx_strand_id
1 'polypeptide(L)'
;MFDNLKFTIMHSRIFQISTEPIDKENYLNENTLQQGDGGFYDYCSEIDDDVRKEDIANLVNYVLPKGMFELISDDTLRYNGGIEQWKEEYVANVKKKAEALTVDNMLEWGSTYYLKQAVENPLDVAYHFYLDGDGCQAFAEQSFAFMEFVCGLEPGTTLYIGGVIDYHF
;
A
#
# COMPACT_ATOMS: atom_id res chain seq x y z
N MET A 1 3.94 10.40 38.08
CA MET A 1 4.99 10.45 37.03
C MET A 1 4.32 9.86 35.80
N PHE A 2 3.72 10.72 34.97
CA PHE A 2 3.04 10.29 33.76
C PHE A 2 4.09 10.22 32.66
N ASP A 3 4.44 9.00 32.25
CA ASP A 3 5.26 8.78 31.07
C ASP A 3 4.57 9.40 29.86
N ASN A 4 5.26 10.36 29.26
CA ASN A 4 4.93 10.91 27.95
C ASN A 4 4.98 9.76 26.94
N LEU A 5 3.83 9.14 26.63
CA LEU A 5 3.65 8.44 25.38
C LEU A 5 3.84 9.49 24.26
N LYS A 6 5.06 9.58 23.74
CA LYS A 6 5.28 10.20 22.44
C LYS A 6 4.47 9.37 21.45
N PHE A 7 3.32 9.90 21.06
CA PHE A 7 2.68 9.47 19.81
C PHE A 7 3.71 9.79 18.71
N THR A 8 4.44 8.79 18.30
CA THR A 8 5.22 8.90 17.08
C THR A 8 4.17 9.00 15.97
N ILE A 9 3.99 10.19 15.43
CA ILE A 9 3.21 10.39 14.20
C ILE A 9 3.87 9.49 13.16
N MET A 10 3.21 8.41 12.78
CA MET A 10 3.76 7.45 11.83
C MET A 10 3.46 7.96 10.43
N HIS A 11 4.41 8.68 9.85
CA HIS A 11 4.40 8.96 8.42
C HIS A 11 4.50 7.68 7.62
N SER A 12 3.76 7.59 6.53
CA SER A 12 3.79 6.48 5.61
C SER A 12 3.66 6.97 4.16
N ARG A 13 3.53 6.07 3.19
CA ARG A 13 3.54 6.43 1.77
C ARG A 13 2.29 5.98 1.05
N ILE A 14 1.83 6.83 0.13
CA ILE A 14 0.85 6.51 -0.89
C ILE A 14 1.56 6.48 -2.23
N PHE A 15 1.42 5.39 -2.99
CA PHE A 15 2.01 5.22 -4.31
C PHE A 15 0.92 5.23 -5.37
N GLN A 16 1.01 6.16 -6.33
CA GLN A 16 0.17 6.13 -7.53
C GLN A 16 0.75 5.12 -8.51
N ILE A 17 -0.05 4.13 -8.93
CA ILE A 17 0.38 3.03 -9.81
C ILE A 17 -0.61 2.88 -10.97
N SER A 18 -0.10 2.74 -12.19
CA SER A 18 -0.89 2.54 -13.41
C SER A 18 -0.20 1.57 -14.37
N THR A 19 -0.97 0.94 -15.24
CA THR A 19 -0.46 0.19 -16.42
C THR A 19 -0.11 1.10 -17.60
N GLU A 20 -0.53 2.36 -17.55
CA GLU A 20 -0.20 3.36 -18.56
C GLU A 20 0.80 4.37 -18.00
N PRO A 21 1.69 4.93 -18.85
CA PRO A 21 2.58 6.00 -18.42
C PRO A 21 1.82 7.18 -17.83
N ILE A 22 2.33 7.72 -16.74
CA ILE A 22 1.73 8.86 -16.05
C ILE A 22 2.60 10.09 -16.29
N ASP A 23 2.03 11.13 -16.93
CA ASP A 23 2.70 12.41 -17.10
C ASP A 23 2.85 13.12 -15.73
N LYS A 24 3.93 13.88 -15.55
CA LYS A 24 4.20 14.57 -14.28
C LYS A 24 3.09 15.51 -13.84
N GLU A 25 2.37 16.12 -14.76
CA GLU A 25 1.21 16.99 -14.49
C GLU A 25 0.00 16.23 -13.93
N ASN A 26 -0.03 14.90 -14.12
CA ASN A 26 -1.06 13.99 -13.61
C ASN A 26 -0.60 13.20 -12.37
N TYR A 27 0.55 13.54 -11.82
CA TYR A 27 0.99 12.90 -10.59
C TYR A 27 0.02 13.21 -9.45
N LEU A 28 -0.29 12.16 -8.69
CA LEU A 28 -0.96 12.31 -7.41
C LEU A 28 -0.22 13.36 -6.58
N ASN A 29 -0.94 14.34 -6.07
CA ASN A 29 -0.42 15.41 -5.24
C ASN A 29 -1.29 15.59 -3.99
N GLU A 30 -0.84 16.42 -3.07
CA GLU A 30 -1.53 16.66 -1.80
C GLU A 30 -2.96 17.19 -1.95
N ASN A 31 -3.30 17.83 -3.08
CA ASN A 31 -4.64 18.38 -3.32
C ASN A 31 -5.61 17.36 -3.94
N THR A 32 -5.12 16.21 -4.43
CA THR A 32 -5.97 15.14 -4.97
C THR A 32 -6.68 14.40 -3.84
N LEU A 33 -6.02 14.26 -2.68
CA LEU A 33 -6.51 13.49 -1.55
C LEU A 33 -7.33 14.36 -0.59
N GLN A 34 -8.35 13.78 0.03
CA GLN A 34 -9.10 14.45 1.09
C GLN A 34 -8.32 14.40 2.40
N GLN A 35 -7.77 15.54 2.80
CA GLN A 35 -7.01 15.70 4.04
C GLN A 35 -7.61 16.77 4.96
N GLY A 36 -7.18 16.75 6.24
CA GLY A 36 -7.65 17.67 7.27
C GLY A 36 -9.00 17.28 7.87
N ASP A 37 -9.64 18.20 8.56
CA ASP A 37 -10.88 17.96 9.32
C ASP A 37 -11.99 17.36 8.43
N GLY A 38 -12.39 16.13 8.74
CA GLY A 38 -13.41 15.38 7.99
C GLY A 38 -12.91 14.69 6.72
N GLY A 39 -11.61 14.74 6.44
CA GLY A 39 -10.96 14.00 5.35
C GLY A 39 -10.62 12.56 5.73
N PHE A 40 -10.05 11.82 4.77
CA PHE A 40 -9.53 10.46 4.99
C PHE A 40 -8.16 10.47 5.66
N TYR A 41 -7.42 11.56 5.57
CA TYR A 41 -6.08 11.72 6.11
C TYR A 41 -6.00 13.01 6.94
N ASP A 42 -5.27 12.96 8.05
CA ASP A 42 -4.96 14.16 8.82
C ASP A 42 -3.98 15.07 8.06
N TYR A 43 -3.07 14.45 7.32
CA TYR A 43 -2.00 15.13 6.60
C TYR A 43 -1.61 14.36 5.33
N CYS A 44 -1.38 15.11 4.26
CA CYS A 44 -0.75 14.64 3.02
C CYS A 44 0.23 15.71 2.51
N SER A 45 1.38 15.28 2.02
CA SER A 45 2.38 16.18 1.40
C SER A 45 3.13 15.49 0.27
N GLU A 46 3.46 16.24 -0.75
CA GLU A 46 4.42 15.82 -1.76
C GLU A 46 5.81 15.62 -1.15
N ILE A 47 6.61 14.78 -1.78
CA ILE A 47 8.00 14.52 -1.39
C ILE A 47 8.96 14.87 -2.52
N ASP A 48 10.22 15.13 -2.18
CA ASP A 48 11.25 15.44 -3.17
C ASP A 48 11.51 14.26 -4.12
N ASP A 49 11.90 14.55 -5.37
CA ASP A 49 12.15 13.54 -6.43
C ASP A 49 13.16 12.47 -5.99
N ASP A 50 14.21 12.82 -5.26
CA ASP A 50 15.22 11.86 -4.80
C ASP A 50 14.67 10.92 -3.72
N VAL A 51 13.85 11.44 -2.79
CA VAL A 51 13.15 10.65 -1.78
C VAL A 51 12.12 9.74 -2.45
N ARG A 52 11.39 10.24 -3.45
CA ARG A 52 10.44 9.46 -4.24
C ARG A 52 11.10 8.23 -4.86
N LYS A 53 12.26 8.40 -5.50
CA LYS A 53 13.01 7.30 -6.12
C LYS A 53 13.47 6.27 -5.09
N GLU A 54 13.97 6.73 -3.95
CA GLU A 54 14.38 5.84 -2.85
C GLU A 54 13.17 5.05 -2.30
N ASP A 55 12.03 5.71 -2.10
CA ASP A 55 10.81 5.07 -1.61
C ASP A 55 10.27 4.03 -2.61
N ILE A 56 10.34 4.30 -3.93
CA ILE A 56 9.98 3.33 -4.98
C ILE A 56 10.93 2.11 -4.95
N ALA A 57 12.23 2.34 -4.83
CA ALA A 57 13.19 1.25 -4.71
C ALA A 57 12.95 0.41 -3.45
N ASN A 58 12.62 1.05 -2.33
CA ASN A 58 12.27 0.38 -1.07
C ASN A 58 10.98 -0.43 -1.20
N LEU A 59 9.95 0.10 -1.87
CA LEU A 59 8.72 -0.60 -2.17
C LEU A 59 9.01 -1.93 -2.88
N VAL A 60 9.80 -1.90 -3.95
CA VAL A 60 10.09 -3.09 -4.78
C VAL A 60 10.98 -4.09 -4.04
N ASN A 61 12.02 -3.62 -3.35
CA ASN A 61 13.04 -4.48 -2.78
C ASN A 61 12.63 -5.11 -1.44
N TYR A 62 11.75 -4.45 -0.67
CA TYR A 62 11.47 -4.84 0.72
C TYR A 62 10.00 -5.04 1.05
N VAL A 63 9.07 -4.54 0.23
CA VAL A 63 7.63 -4.57 0.53
C VAL A 63 6.87 -5.50 -0.41
N LEU A 64 7.07 -5.34 -1.71
CA LEU A 64 6.39 -6.19 -2.69
C LEU A 64 6.86 -7.64 -2.61
N PRO A 65 5.99 -8.62 -2.91
CA PRO A 65 6.33 -10.04 -2.84
C PRO A 65 7.57 -10.34 -3.69
N LYS A 66 8.55 -10.98 -3.07
CA LYS A 66 9.87 -11.21 -3.65
C LYS A 66 9.77 -11.98 -4.95
N GLY A 67 10.40 -11.44 -6.00
CA GLY A 67 10.44 -12.04 -7.33
C GLY A 67 9.23 -11.76 -8.20
N MET A 68 8.13 -11.23 -7.65
CA MET A 68 6.97 -10.85 -8.43
C MET A 68 7.17 -9.57 -9.24
N PHE A 69 8.05 -8.69 -8.79
CA PHE A 69 8.30 -7.40 -9.41
C PHE A 69 9.80 -7.15 -9.57
N GLU A 70 10.13 -6.41 -10.62
CA GLU A 70 11.48 -5.96 -10.92
C GLU A 70 11.47 -4.48 -11.27
N LEU A 71 12.37 -3.71 -10.66
CA LEU A 71 12.56 -2.29 -10.98
C LEU A 71 13.32 -2.17 -12.30
N ILE A 72 12.70 -1.57 -13.33
CA ILE A 72 13.27 -1.38 -14.66
C ILE A 72 13.94 -0.02 -14.78
N SER A 73 13.36 1.00 -14.16
CA SER A 73 13.89 2.36 -14.05
C SER A 73 13.51 2.95 -12.70
N ASP A 74 13.79 4.23 -12.48
CA ASP A 74 13.50 4.92 -11.21
C ASP A 74 12.01 4.89 -10.80
N ASP A 75 11.11 4.67 -11.76
CA ASP A 75 9.66 4.72 -11.57
C ASP A 75 8.87 3.69 -12.40
N THR A 76 9.56 2.71 -12.96
CA THR A 76 8.94 1.71 -13.83
C THR A 76 9.23 0.31 -13.32
N LEU A 77 8.20 -0.48 -13.13
CA LEU A 77 8.28 -1.86 -12.66
C LEU A 77 7.85 -2.82 -13.78
N ARG A 78 8.40 -4.02 -13.75
CA ARG A 78 7.88 -5.17 -14.50
C ARG A 78 7.26 -6.17 -13.55
N TYR A 79 6.05 -6.61 -13.85
CA TYR A 79 5.43 -7.74 -13.17
C TYR A 79 5.91 -9.05 -13.80
N ASN A 80 6.54 -9.92 -13.01
CA ASN A 80 7.13 -11.18 -13.45
C ASN A 80 6.23 -12.41 -13.25
N GLY A 81 5.02 -12.23 -12.71
CA GLY A 81 4.14 -13.33 -12.33
C GLY A 81 4.29 -13.75 -10.87
N GLY A 82 3.78 -14.93 -10.52
CA GLY A 82 3.85 -15.46 -9.15
C GLY A 82 2.57 -15.27 -8.34
N ILE A 83 1.51 -14.73 -8.95
CA ILE A 83 0.26 -14.41 -8.25
C ILE A 83 -0.45 -15.63 -7.66
N GLU A 84 -0.36 -16.79 -8.31
CA GLU A 84 -1.04 -17.99 -7.81
C GLU A 84 -0.40 -18.49 -6.51
N GLN A 85 0.93 -18.47 -6.42
CA GLN A 85 1.62 -18.79 -5.16
C GLN A 85 1.25 -17.78 -4.07
N TRP A 86 1.24 -16.49 -4.41
CA TRP A 86 0.85 -15.45 -3.46
C TRP A 86 -0.58 -15.64 -2.94
N LYS A 87 -1.55 -16.00 -3.80
CA LYS A 87 -2.93 -16.31 -3.40
C LYS A 87 -2.99 -17.45 -2.39
N GLU A 88 -2.20 -18.51 -2.60
CA GLU A 88 -2.13 -19.64 -1.66
C GLU A 88 -1.59 -19.19 -0.30
N GLU A 89 -0.51 -18.41 -0.30
CA GLU A 89 0.10 -17.87 0.92
C GLU A 89 -0.85 -16.91 1.65
N TYR A 90 -1.54 -16.02 0.93
CA TYR A 90 -2.55 -15.11 1.46
C TYR A 90 -3.67 -15.87 2.16
N VAL A 91 -4.28 -16.85 1.47
CA VAL A 91 -5.37 -17.66 2.02
C VAL A 91 -4.91 -18.44 3.24
N ALA A 92 -3.71 -19.01 3.21
CA ALA A 92 -3.15 -19.73 4.34
C ALA A 92 -2.95 -18.81 5.56
N ASN A 93 -2.44 -17.58 5.36
CA ASN A 93 -2.26 -16.60 6.43
C ASN A 93 -3.60 -16.17 7.05
N VAL A 94 -4.60 -15.84 6.23
CA VAL A 94 -5.94 -15.45 6.69
C VAL A 94 -6.58 -16.58 7.50
N LYS A 95 -6.52 -17.82 7.01
CA LYS A 95 -7.02 -19.00 7.74
C LYS A 95 -6.33 -19.17 9.09
N LYS A 96 -4.99 -19.07 9.13
CA LYS A 96 -4.22 -19.15 10.37
C LYS A 96 -4.64 -18.10 11.40
N LYS A 97 -4.88 -16.86 10.95
CA LYS A 97 -5.34 -15.78 11.84
C LYS A 97 -6.77 -16.00 12.30
N ALA A 98 -7.65 -16.50 11.42
CA ALA A 98 -9.02 -16.83 11.77
C ALA A 98 -9.11 -17.99 12.77
N GLU A 99 -8.30 -19.04 12.59
CA GLU A 99 -8.22 -20.17 13.52
C GLU A 99 -7.69 -19.79 14.90
N ALA A 100 -6.87 -18.75 15.00
CA ALA A 100 -6.39 -18.22 16.26
C ALA A 100 -7.47 -17.43 17.04
N LEU A 101 -8.57 -17.04 16.39
CA LEU A 101 -9.70 -16.36 17.02
C LEU A 101 -10.60 -17.40 17.70
N THR A 102 -10.87 -17.21 19.00
CA THR A 102 -11.70 -18.11 19.81
C THR A 102 -12.78 -17.31 20.55
N VAL A 103 -13.77 -18.02 21.11
CA VAL A 103 -14.80 -17.38 21.94
C VAL A 103 -14.17 -16.64 23.13
N ASP A 104 -13.08 -17.18 23.69
CA ASP A 104 -12.44 -16.62 24.88
C ASP A 104 -11.64 -15.34 24.58
N ASN A 105 -11.05 -15.21 23.36
CA ASN A 105 -10.20 -14.08 22.99
C ASN A 105 -10.86 -13.10 21.98
N MET A 106 -12.10 -13.33 21.58
CA MET A 106 -12.76 -12.54 20.53
C MET A 106 -12.92 -11.05 20.87
N LEU A 107 -12.94 -10.71 22.15
CA LEU A 107 -13.02 -9.31 22.61
C LEU A 107 -11.63 -8.67 22.84
N GLU A 108 -10.56 -9.43 22.72
CA GLU A 108 -9.22 -8.88 22.79
C GLU A 108 -8.91 -8.12 21.50
N TRP A 109 -8.48 -6.86 21.64
CA TRP A 109 -8.18 -6.00 20.50
C TRP A 109 -7.21 -6.67 19.49
N GLY A 110 -6.15 -7.33 19.98
CA GLY A 110 -5.14 -7.97 19.14
C GLY A 110 -5.71 -9.07 18.25
N SER A 111 -6.65 -9.87 18.75
CA SER A 111 -7.18 -11.03 18.02
C SER A 111 -7.94 -10.64 16.76
N THR A 112 -8.85 -9.68 16.87
CA THR A 112 -9.64 -9.17 15.74
C THR A 112 -8.82 -8.24 14.84
N TYR A 113 -7.94 -7.42 15.42
CA TYR A 113 -7.09 -6.51 14.67
C TYR A 113 -6.15 -7.26 13.70
N TYR A 114 -5.45 -8.29 14.17
CA TYR A 114 -4.51 -9.04 13.31
C TYR A 114 -5.22 -9.84 12.23
N LEU A 115 -6.44 -10.31 12.47
CA LEU A 115 -7.25 -10.92 11.42
C LEU A 115 -7.66 -9.89 10.37
N LYS A 116 -8.14 -8.71 10.80
CA LYS A 116 -8.49 -7.61 9.91
C LYS A 116 -7.27 -7.19 9.05
N GLN A 117 -6.11 -7.00 9.67
CA GLN A 117 -4.87 -6.66 8.95
C GLN A 117 -4.48 -7.75 7.93
N ALA A 118 -4.60 -9.03 8.26
CA ALA A 118 -4.28 -10.09 7.31
C ALA A 118 -5.20 -10.09 6.08
N VAL A 119 -6.44 -9.64 6.23
CA VAL A 119 -7.42 -9.54 5.13
C VAL A 119 -7.19 -8.28 4.29
N GLU A 120 -7.10 -7.11 4.93
CA GLU A 120 -7.12 -5.82 4.26
C GLU A 120 -5.72 -5.35 3.83
N ASN A 121 -4.68 -5.77 4.58
CA ASN A 121 -3.30 -5.32 4.39
C ASN A 121 -2.30 -6.49 4.30
N PRO A 122 -2.42 -7.37 3.29
CA PRO A 122 -1.60 -8.57 3.17
C PRO A 122 -0.10 -8.34 3.00
N LEU A 123 0.33 -7.14 2.61
CA LEU A 123 1.76 -6.79 2.53
C LEU A 123 2.35 -6.36 3.89
N ASP A 124 1.50 -6.26 4.94
CA ASP A 124 1.88 -5.93 6.33
C ASP A 124 2.69 -4.63 6.45
N VAL A 125 2.29 -3.62 5.68
CA VAL A 125 2.90 -2.28 5.69
C VAL A 125 1.82 -1.21 5.77
N ALA A 126 2.17 -0.04 6.29
CA ALA A 126 1.26 1.11 6.32
C ALA A 126 1.16 1.85 4.97
N TYR A 127 1.70 1.29 3.89
CA TYR A 127 1.59 1.89 2.56
C TYR A 127 0.19 1.74 1.99
N HIS A 128 -0.25 2.79 1.26
CA HIS A 128 -1.46 2.76 0.47
C HIS A 128 -1.16 2.91 -1.02
N PHE A 129 -2.11 2.52 -1.85
CA PHE A 129 -1.97 2.44 -3.29
C PHE A 129 -3.11 3.21 -3.95
N TYR A 130 -2.76 4.16 -4.81
CA TYR A 130 -3.69 4.94 -5.60
C TYR A 130 -3.73 4.35 -7.01
N LEU A 131 -4.82 3.67 -7.35
CA LEU A 131 -4.95 2.85 -8.56
C LEU A 131 -5.89 3.46 -9.60
N ASP A 132 -6.51 4.61 -9.29
CA ASP A 132 -7.39 5.31 -10.19
C ASP A 132 -6.58 6.14 -11.21
N GLY A 133 -6.59 5.71 -12.47
CA GLY A 133 -5.91 6.41 -13.54
C GLY A 133 -6.53 7.75 -13.92
N ASP A 134 -7.80 7.97 -13.57
CA ASP A 134 -8.54 9.20 -13.89
C ASP A 134 -8.38 10.30 -12.83
N GLY A 135 -7.77 10.00 -11.69
CA GLY A 135 -7.49 10.97 -10.63
C GLY A 135 -8.74 11.49 -9.91
N CYS A 136 -9.83 10.74 -9.96
CA CYS A 136 -11.11 11.13 -9.35
C CYS A 136 -11.31 10.61 -7.93
N GLN A 137 -10.51 9.62 -7.52
CA GLN A 137 -10.58 9.02 -6.20
C GLN A 137 -9.96 9.94 -5.14
N ALA A 138 -10.66 10.16 -4.04
CA ALA A 138 -10.22 11.07 -2.98
C ALA A 138 -9.38 10.39 -1.88
N PHE A 139 -9.16 9.09 -1.97
CA PHE A 139 -8.38 8.28 -1.04
C PHE A 139 -7.62 7.17 -1.78
N ALA A 140 -6.61 6.62 -1.12
CA ALA A 140 -5.87 5.47 -1.61
C ALA A 140 -6.25 4.19 -0.86
N GLU A 141 -6.07 3.06 -1.50
CA GLU A 141 -6.47 1.74 -1.01
C GLU A 141 -5.36 1.07 -0.21
N GLN A 142 -5.73 0.14 0.67
CA GLN A 142 -4.79 -0.75 1.34
C GLN A 142 -4.22 -1.80 0.38
N SER A 143 -3.21 -2.53 0.82
CA SER A 143 -2.45 -3.42 -0.06
C SER A 143 -3.24 -4.59 -0.65
N PHE A 144 -4.39 -4.97 -0.07
CA PHE A 144 -5.26 -5.98 -0.69
C PHE A 144 -5.77 -5.52 -2.06
N ALA A 145 -6.24 -4.28 -2.18
CA ALA A 145 -6.73 -3.74 -3.46
C ALA A 145 -5.63 -3.69 -4.52
N PHE A 146 -4.38 -3.34 -4.13
CA PHE A 146 -3.25 -3.43 -5.04
C PHE A 146 -3.00 -4.87 -5.50
N MET A 147 -3.01 -5.85 -4.61
CA MET A 147 -2.81 -7.25 -4.98
C MET A 147 -3.99 -7.81 -5.80
N GLU A 148 -5.22 -7.35 -5.56
CA GLU A 148 -6.37 -7.64 -6.41
C GLU A 148 -6.18 -7.09 -7.83
N PHE A 149 -5.71 -5.85 -7.97
CA PHE A 149 -5.31 -5.27 -9.25
C PHE A 149 -4.24 -6.12 -9.95
N VAL A 150 -3.21 -6.58 -9.22
CA VAL A 150 -2.15 -7.46 -9.74
C VAL A 150 -2.70 -8.80 -10.24
N CYS A 151 -3.79 -9.33 -9.65
CA CYS A 151 -4.43 -10.56 -10.12
C CYS A 151 -4.95 -10.45 -11.56
N GLY A 152 -5.22 -9.26 -12.05
CA GLY A 152 -5.67 -9.00 -13.42
C GLY A 152 -4.54 -8.84 -14.43
N LEU A 153 -3.27 -8.85 -14.00
CA LEU A 153 -2.12 -8.59 -14.87
C LEU A 153 -1.53 -9.86 -15.47
N GLU A 154 -1.07 -9.75 -16.70
CA GLU A 154 -0.27 -10.79 -17.34
C GLU A 154 1.21 -10.64 -16.99
N PRO A 155 1.98 -11.73 -16.80
CA PRO A 155 3.43 -11.65 -16.64
C PRO A 155 4.09 -10.89 -17.79
N GLY A 156 5.00 -9.98 -17.47
CA GLY A 156 5.62 -9.06 -18.42
C GLY A 156 4.95 -7.70 -18.50
N THR A 157 3.79 -7.49 -17.86
CA THR A 157 3.14 -6.18 -17.78
C THR A 157 4.06 -5.16 -17.11
N THR A 158 4.15 -3.98 -17.71
CA THR A 158 4.85 -2.84 -17.16
C THR A 158 3.90 -2.02 -16.30
N LEU A 159 4.36 -1.62 -15.12
CA LEU A 159 3.67 -0.70 -14.22
C LEU A 159 4.49 0.58 -14.07
N TYR A 160 3.81 1.70 -14.04
CA TYR A 160 4.38 3.04 -13.88
C TYR A 160 3.98 3.61 -12.53
N ILE A 161 4.94 4.17 -11.80
CA ILE A 161 4.68 4.85 -10.54
C ILE A 161 4.71 6.35 -10.77
N GLY A 162 3.58 7.01 -10.54
CA GLY A 162 3.41 8.44 -10.62
C GLY A 162 3.84 9.17 -9.35
N GLY A 163 2.94 9.94 -8.76
CA GLY A 163 3.16 10.63 -7.50
C GLY A 163 3.37 9.67 -6.33
N VAL A 164 4.20 10.08 -5.38
CA VAL A 164 4.34 9.43 -4.08
C VAL A 164 4.10 10.49 -3.02
N ILE A 165 3.19 10.21 -2.09
CA ILE A 165 2.74 11.15 -1.06
C ILE A 165 3.15 10.64 0.32
N ASP A 166 3.69 11.53 1.13
CA ASP A 166 3.83 11.34 2.56
C ASP A 166 2.48 11.61 3.25
N TYR A 167 2.01 10.69 4.10
CA TYR A 167 0.73 10.85 4.77
C TYR A 167 0.75 10.33 6.21
N HIS A 168 -0.24 10.75 7.00
CA HIS A 168 -0.63 10.11 8.26
C HIS A 168 -2.14 10.24 8.50
N PHE A 169 -2.64 9.36 9.36
CA PHE A 169 -3.99 9.41 9.92
C PHE A 169 -3.99 10.12 11.26
#